data_34dd04ae8e451479464e816a4ca7e1c9
#
_entry.id   34dd04ae8e451479464e816a4ca7e1c9
#
_cell.length_a   1.000
_cell.length_b   1.000
_cell.length_c   1.000
_cell.angle_alpha   90.00
_cell.angle_beta   90.00
_cell.angle_gamma   90.00
#
_symmetry.space_group_name_H-M   'P 1'
#
loop_
_entity.id
_entity.type
_entity.pdbx_description
1 polymer ?
#
loop_
_entity_poly.entity_id
_entity_poly.type
_entity_poly.pdbx_seq_one_letter_code
_entity_poly.pdbx_strand_id
1 'polypeptide(L)'
;MTADHHNTIQSQGLYVWQADNLLAATAALSGHWQPAQESQDSTELEVTSNRITTDTRTIQAGDIFLALSGDNFDGHDYINVAASKGAIAAIVSRPISTSIAQLVVDDTRLALGQLAAYRRQQHPNLTVIAITGSSGKTTCKEMLGSIFGRLAPTLITRGNLNNDLGVPMMLLELSDHHRYAVLELGANHIGEIAYTTEIVRPDVACILNIGTAHLGEFGSREGI
;
A
#
# COMPACT_ATOMS: atom_id res chain seq x y z
N MET A 1 -27.12 14.77 19.85
CA MET A 1 -26.96 13.30 19.78
C MET A 1 -26.96 12.88 18.31
N THR A 2 -25.91 13.22 17.54
CA THR A 2 -25.82 12.89 16.09
C THR A 2 -24.37 12.78 15.62
N ALA A 3 -23.45 12.26 16.47
CA ALA A 3 -22.03 12.18 16.12
C ALA A 3 -21.48 10.73 15.99
N ASP A 4 -22.25 9.70 16.34
CA ASP A 4 -21.71 8.33 16.40
C ASP A 4 -22.06 7.41 15.22
N HIS A 5 -22.92 7.83 14.30
CA HIS A 5 -23.30 6.97 13.17
C HIS A 5 -22.32 6.98 11.99
N HIS A 6 -21.44 7.97 11.89
CA HIS A 6 -20.48 8.05 10.76
C HIS A 6 -19.24 7.19 10.97
N ASN A 7 -18.86 6.88 12.21
CA ASN A 7 -17.64 6.14 12.50
C ASN A 7 -17.84 4.60 12.46
N THR A 8 -19.07 4.12 12.63
CA THR A 8 -19.37 2.68 12.65
C THR A 8 -19.50 2.09 11.23
N ILE A 9 -19.77 2.92 10.22
CA ILE A 9 -19.92 2.46 8.82
C ILE A 9 -18.56 2.29 8.13
N GLN A 10 -17.51 2.99 8.58
CA GLN A 10 -16.18 2.92 7.97
C GLN A 10 -15.39 1.67 8.38
N SER A 11 -15.74 0.98 9.44
CA SER A 11 -15.02 -0.23 9.90
C SER A 11 -15.59 -1.54 9.32
N GLN A 12 -16.75 -1.53 8.70
CA GLN A 12 -17.33 -2.73 8.07
C GLN A 12 -16.75 -2.92 6.66
N GLY A 13 -16.03 -4.00 6.46
CA GLY A 13 -15.49 -4.40 5.15
C GLY A 13 -14.03 -4.04 4.90
N LEU A 14 -13.31 -3.49 5.88
CA LEU A 14 -11.86 -3.35 5.80
C LEU A 14 -11.20 -4.71 6.02
N TYR A 15 -10.14 -4.97 5.26
CA TYR A 15 -9.35 -6.19 5.43
C TYR A 15 -8.67 -6.20 6.79
N VAL A 16 -8.66 -7.37 7.41
CA VAL A 16 -7.99 -7.57 8.71
C VAL A 16 -6.64 -8.22 8.49
N TRP A 17 -5.58 -7.46 8.76
CA TRP A 17 -4.22 -7.97 8.82
C TRP A 17 -3.99 -8.66 10.16
N GLN A 18 -3.46 -9.87 10.08
CA GLN A 18 -3.06 -10.69 11.24
C GLN A 18 -1.59 -11.09 11.09
N ALA A 19 -0.97 -11.52 12.18
CA ALA A 19 0.44 -11.92 12.16
C ALA A 19 0.75 -12.94 11.06
N ASP A 20 -0.11 -13.95 10.87
CA ASP A 20 0.10 -15.02 9.90
C ASP A 20 0.00 -14.54 8.45
N ASN A 21 -1.00 -13.71 8.12
CA ASN A 21 -1.14 -13.23 6.75
C ASN A 21 -0.11 -12.15 6.37
N LEU A 22 0.37 -11.37 7.33
CA LEU A 22 1.52 -10.49 7.15
C LEU A 22 2.78 -11.28 6.86
N LEU A 23 3.02 -12.35 7.62
CA LEU A 23 4.15 -13.25 7.41
C LEU A 23 4.04 -13.95 6.05
N ALA A 24 2.88 -14.46 5.71
CA ALA A 24 2.62 -15.09 4.40
C ALA A 24 2.84 -14.12 3.24
N ALA A 25 2.38 -12.86 3.37
CA ALA A 25 2.54 -11.83 2.36
C ALA A 25 4.00 -11.43 2.14
N THR A 26 4.86 -11.57 3.15
CA THR A 26 6.29 -11.17 3.10
C THR A 26 7.24 -12.36 3.08
N ALA A 27 6.75 -13.57 2.83
CA ALA A 27 7.54 -14.81 2.89
C ALA A 27 8.75 -14.80 1.94
N ALA A 28 8.63 -14.20 0.76
CA ALA A 28 9.73 -14.08 -0.21
C ALA A 28 10.84 -13.09 0.23
N LEU A 29 10.63 -12.33 1.30
CA LEU A 29 11.57 -11.37 1.89
C LEU A 29 12.08 -11.82 3.27
N SER A 30 12.15 -13.11 3.50
CA SER A 30 12.64 -13.70 4.76
C SER A 30 11.90 -13.19 6.02
N GLY A 31 10.64 -12.79 5.85
CA GLY A 31 9.83 -12.19 6.90
C GLY A 31 9.79 -13.05 8.16
N HIS A 32 10.11 -12.47 9.30
CA HIS A 32 10.00 -13.12 10.60
C HIS A 32 9.63 -12.12 11.69
N TRP A 33 8.88 -12.60 12.69
CA TRP A 33 8.49 -11.77 13.81
C TRP A 33 9.56 -11.69 14.88
N GLN A 34 9.78 -10.49 15.39
CA GLN A 34 10.52 -10.22 16.60
C GLN A 34 9.56 -9.61 17.64
N PRO A 35 9.39 -10.25 18.81
CA PRO A 35 8.51 -9.74 19.86
C PRO A 35 9.02 -8.42 20.42
N ALA A 36 8.13 -7.67 21.08
CA ALA A 36 8.49 -6.48 21.82
C ALA A 36 9.47 -6.80 22.96
N GLN A 37 10.38 -5.89 23.28
CA GLN A 37 11.44 -6.12 24.28
C GLN A 37 10.92 -6.42 25.70
N GLU A 38 9.71 -5.96 26.04
CA GLU A 38 9.13 -6.15 27.37
C GLU A 38 8.26 -7.41 27.50
N SER A 39 8.01 -8.13 26.40
CA SER A 39 7.21 -9.36 26.41
C SER A 39 8.07 -10.57 26.78
N GLN A 40 8.20 -10.86 28.07
CA GLN A 40 8.88 -12.09 28.56
C GLN A 40 7.98 -13.34 28.46
N ASP A 41 6.69 -13.20 28.20
CA ASP A 41 5.76 -14.32 28.02
C ASP A 41 5.46 -14.52 26.53
N SER A 42 6.10 -15.52 25.95
CA SER A 42 6.01 -15.92 24.54
C SER A 42 4.76 -16.76 24.25
N THR A 43 3.59 -16.26 24.54
CA THR A 43 2.35 -16.92 24.14
C THR A 43 1.65 -16.07 23.11
N GLU A 44 1.66 -16.52 21.84
CA GLU A 44 0.99 -16.00 20.66
C GLU A 44 1.12 -14.49 20.40
N LEU A 45 1.75 -14.16 19.28
CA LEU A 45 1.87 -12.79 18.80
C LEU A 45 0.50 -12.30 18.30
N GLU A 46 -0.27 -11.61 19.13
CA GLU A 46 -1.55 -11.04 18.75
C GLU A 46 -1.35 -9.72 18.01
N VAL A 47 -1.21 -9.79 16.70
CA VAL A 47 -1.28 -8.62 15.81
C VAL A 47 -2.56 -8.69 15.00
N THR A 48 -3.46 -7.75 15.20
CA THR A 48 -4.70 -7.61 14.45
C THR A 48 -4.93 -6.14 14.12
N SER A 49 -4.87 -5.80 12.84
CA SER A 49 -5.04 -4.43 12.33
C SER A 49 -5.78 -4.42 11.01
N ASN A 50 -6.50 -3.37 10.73
CA ASN A 50 -7.12 -3.14 9.43
C ASN A 50 -6.39 -2.06 8.60
N ARG A 51 -5.26 -1.54 9.10
CA ARG A 51 -4.54 -0.49 8.41
C ARG A 51 -3.02 -0.62 8.56
N ILE A 52 -2.34 -0.51 7.41
CA ILE A 52 -0.88 -0.34 7.34
C ILE A 52 -0.61 1.09 6.86
N THR A 53 0.24 1.82 7.55
CA THR A 53 0.61 3.21 7.19
C THR A 53 2.11 3.41 7.20
N THR A 54 2.59 4.31 6.34
CA THR A 54 4.00 4.72 6.25
C THR A 54 4.23 6.11 6.83
N ASP A 55 3.16 6.79 7.29
CA ASP A 55 3.21 8.19 7.76
C ASP A 55 2.79 8.29 9.23
N THR A 56 3.78 8.57 10.11
CA THR A 56 3.55 8.72 11.55
C THR A 56 2.64 9.90 11.92
N ARG A 57 2.40 10.85 11.01
CA ARG A 57 1.49 11.99 11.24
C ARG A 57 0.03 11.55 11.24
N THR A 58 -0.27 10.47 10.53
CA THR A 58 -1.64 9.96 10.33
C THR A 58 -1.93 8.68 11.12
N ILE A 59 -0.99 8.21 11.95
CA ILE A 59 -1.17 6.99 12.77
C ILE A 59 -2.38 7.12 13.68
N GLN A 60 -3.16 6.05 13.72
CA GLN A 60 -4.25 5.81 14.64
C GLN A 60 -3.93 4.61 15.54
N ALA A 61 -4.59 4.53 16.69
CA ALA A 61 -4.44 3.36 17.55
C ALA A 61 -4.88 2.08 16.82
N GLY A 62 -4.04 1.06 16.88
CA GLY A 62 -4.26 -0.21 16.18
C GLY A 62 -3.60 -0.29 14.79
N ASP A 63 -2.96 0.76 14.29
CA ASP A 63 -2.25 0.73 13.00
C ASP A 63 -0.98 -0.13 13.07
N ILE A 64 -0.57 -0.63 11.91
CA ILE A 64 0.78 -1.17 11.66
C ILE A 64 1.59 -0.10 10.95
N PHE A 65 2.77 0.21 11.45
CA PHE A 65 3.68 1.17 10.84
C PHE A 65 4.69 0.46 9.94
N LEU A 66 4.77 0.82 8.66
CA LEU A 66 5.78 0.32 7.74
C LEU A 66 6.89 1.36 7.57
N ALA A 67 8.11 1.01 8.03
CA ALA A 67 9.25 1.91 8.06
C ALA A 67 9.98 1.93 6.71
N LEU A 68 9.55 2.81 5.80
CA LEU A 68 10.26 3.04 4.54
C LEU A 68 11.55 3.81 4.76
N SER A 69 12.57 3.51 3.96
CA SER A 69 13.81 4.28 3.89
C SER A 69 14.01 4.85 2.48
N GLY A 70 14.58 6.02 2.39
CA GLY A 70 14.95 6.72 1.17
C GLY A 70 16.25 7.51 1.38
N ASP A 71 16.74 8.20 0.37
CA ASP A 71 18.05 8.85 0.35
C ASP A 71 18.25 9.89 1.48
N ASN A 72 17.17 10.57 1.88
CA ASN A 72 17.22 11.66 2.86
C ASN A 72 16.38 11.39 4.12
N PHE A 73 15.87 10.16 4.30
CA PHE A 73 14.91 9.87 5.34
C PHE A 73 14.95 8.36 5.67
N ASP A 74 14.89 8.03 6.95
CA ASP A 74 14.76 6.66 7.43
C ASP A 74 13.55 6.52 8.37
N GLY A 75 12.56 5.74 7.93
CA GLY A 75 11.35 5.46 8.70
C GLY A 75 11.62 4.75 10.02
N HIS A 76 12.75 4.03 10.13
CA HIS A 76 13.13 3.34 11.36
C HIS A 76 13.34 4.30 12.55
N ASP A 77 13.74 5.54 12.28
CA ASP A 77 13.92 6.56 13.31
C ASP A 77 12.58 6.99 13.97
N TYR A 78 11.46 6.66 13.33
CA TYR A 78 10.13 7.05 13.76
C TYR A 78 9.31 5.93 14.40
N ILE A 79 9.88 4.72 14.59
CA ILE A 79 9.16 3.57 15.14
C ILE A 79 8.65 3.85 16.55
N ASN A 80 9.47 4.46 17.42
CA ASN A 80 9.06 4.80 18.78
C ASN A 80 8.01 5.93 18.82
N VAL A 81 8.03 6.83 17.82
CA VAL A 81 6.96 7.82 17.62
C VAL A 81 5.67 7.13 17.21
N ALA A 82 5.76 6.14 16.29
CA ALA A 82 4.62 5.35 15.86
C ALA A 82 4.02 4.58 17.05
N ALA A 83 4.83 3.90 17.84
CA ALA A 83 4.42 3.19 19.05
C ALA A 83 3.71 4.12 20.05
N SER A 84 4.28 5.30 20.34
CA SER A 84 3.68 6.29 21.23
C SER A 84 2.32 6.83 20.76
N LYS A 85 2.05 6.75 19.46
CA LYS A 85 0.75 7.14 18.85
C LYS A 85 -0.23 5.98 18.72
N GLY A 86 0.13 4.79 19.21
CA GLY A 86 -0.75 3.64 19.28
C GLY A 86 -0.60 2.64 18.13
N ALA A 87 0.49 2.71 17.35
CA ALA A 87 0.83 1.60 16.46
C ALA A 87 1.06 0.33 17.29
N ILE A 88 0.53 -0.81 16.83
CA ILE A 88 0.62 -2.10 17.55
C ILE A 88 1.76 -2.98 17.04
N ALA A 89 2.24 -2.73 15.82
CA ALA A 89 3.38 -3.41 15.24
C ALA A 89 4.09 -2.51 14.24
N ALA A 90 5.33 -2.87 13.89
CA ALA A 90 6.09 -2.23 12.83
C ALA A 90 6.61 -3.27 11.82
N ILE A 91 6.71 -2.89 10.54
CA ILE A 91 7.40 -3.64 9.50
C ILE A 91 8.71 -2.93 9.23
N VAL A 92 9.82 -3.63 9.36
CA VAL A 92 11.16 -3.04 9.42
C VAL A 92 12.16 -3.85 8.59
N SER A 93 13.23 -3.22 8.10
CA SER A 93 14.36 -3.95 7.49
C SER A 93 15.49 -4.27 8.47
N ARG A 94 15.46 -3.71 9.66
CA ARG A 94 16.36 -4.01 10.78
C ARG A 94 15.63 -3.84 12.11
N PRO A 95 15.93 -4.68 13.11
CA PRO A 95 15.33 -4.53 14.43
C PRO A 95 15.70 -3.21 15.09
N ILE A 96 14.72 -2.62 15.79
CA ILE A 96 14.87 -1.41 16.60
C ILE A 96 14.43 -1.71 18.04
N SER A 97 15.07 -1.09 19.02
CA SER A 97 14.62 -1.14 20.42
C SER A 97 13.28 -0.40 20.57
N THR A 98 12.19 -1.12 20.79
CA THR A 98 10.83 -0.57 20.86
C THR A 98 9.90 -1.46 21.69
N SER A 99 8.77 -0.89 22.13
CA SER A 99 7.72 -1.56 22.89
C SER A 99 6.68 -2.30 22.05
N ILE A 100 6.80 -2.28 20.72
CA ILE A 100 5.86 -2.97 19.81
C ILE A 100 6.55 -4.10 19.05
N ALA A 101 5.76 -5.09 18.62
CA ALA A 101 6.25 -6.20 17.83
C ALA A 101 6.75 -5.73 16.45
N GLN A 102 7.75 -6.41 15.90
CA GLN A 102 8.35 -6.07 14.62
C GLN A 102 8.32 -7.26 13.66
N LEU A 103 7.79 -7.04 12.47
CA LEU A 103 7.98 -7.95 11.34
C LEU A 103 9.24 -7.49 10.60
N VAL A 104 10.30 -8.25 10.74
CA VAL A 104 11.59 -7.98 10.09
C VAL A 104 11.58 -8.60 8.71
N VAL A 105 11.94 -7.84 7.68
CA VAL A 105 11.98 -8.23 6.27
C VAL A 105 13.28 -7.75 5.64
N ASP A 106 13.69 -8.33 4.52
CA ASP A 106 14.93 -7.93 3.84
C ASP A 106 14.87 -6.49 3.29
N ASP A 107 13.70 -6.07 2.80
CA ASP A 107 13.48 -4.74 2.20
C ASP A 107 12.03 -4.28 2.42
N THR A 108 11.85 -3.13 3.05
CA THR A 108 10.52 -2.59 3.38
C THR A 108 9.79 -1.99 2.16
N ARG A 109 10.49 -1.55 1.10
CA ARG A 109 9.85 -1.11 -0.14
C ARG A 109 9.27 -2.30 -0.91
N LEU A 110 10.05 -3.39 -1.01
CA LEU A 110 9.56 -4.62 -1.61
C LEU A 110 8.44 -5.23 -0.77
N ALA A 111 8.53 -5.17 0.57
CA ALA A 111 7.46 -5.62 1.46
C ALA A 111 6.15 -4.87 1.22
N LEU A 112 6.20 -3.54 1.03
CA LEU A 112 5.01 -2.75 0.67
C LEU A 112 4.36 -3.29 -0.61
N GLY A 113 5.15 -3.58 -1.65
CA GLY A 113 4.66 -4.16 -2.90
C GLY A 113 4.04 -5.54 -2.73
N GLN A 114 4.68 -6.42 -1.94
CA GLN A 114 4.18 -7.77 -1.66
C GLN A 114 2.88 -7.75 -0.84
N LEU A 115 2.79 -6.91 0.18
CA LEU A 115 1.56 -6.70 0.95
C LEU A 115 0.43 -6.20 0.05
N ALA A 116 0.72 -5.28 -0.85
CA ALA A 116 -0.25 -4.77 -1.82
C ALA A 116 -0.71 -5.85 -2.81
N ALA A 117 0.22 -6.64 -3.35
CA ALA A 117 -0.09 -7.77 -4.24
C ALA A 117 -0.92 -8.84 -3.51
N TYR A 118 -0.55 -9.16 -2.27
CA TYR A 118 -1.33 -10.06 -1.43
C TYR A 118 -2.75 -9.52 -1.21
N ARG A 119 -2.88 -8.22 -0.87
CA ARG A 119 -4.19 -7.57 -0.70
C ARG A 119 -5.03 -7.62 -1.99
N ARG A 120 -4.42 -7.38 -3.16
CA ARG A 120 -5.08 -7.50 -4.46
C ARG A 120 -5.61 -8.93 -4.70
N GLN A 121 -4.84 -9.94 -4.33
CA GLN A 121 -5.24 -11.35 -4.50
C GLN A 121 -6.46 -11.75 -3.66
N GLN A 122 -6.68 -11.09 -2.52
CA GLN A 122 -7.86 -11.32 -1.69
C GLN A 122 -9.16 -10.78 -2.32
N HIS A 123 -9.07 -10.09 -3.48
CA HIS A 123 -10.22 -9.51 -4.21
C HIS A 123 -10.39 -10.14 -5.61
N PRO A 124 -10.75 -11.43 -5.72
CA PRO A 124 -10.84 -12.11 -7.01
C PRO A 124 -11.96 -11.54 -7.91
N ASN A 125 -12.98 -10.91 -7.32
CA ASN A 125 -14.12 -10.33 -8.04
C ASN A 125 -13.97 -8.82 -8.32
N LEU A 126 -12.81 -8.22 -8.01
CA LEU A 126 -12.53 -6.81 -8.28
C LEU A 126 -12.12 -6.66 -9.75
N THR A 127 -12.80 -5.81 -10.49
CA THR A 127 -12.37 -5.42 -11.84
C THR A 127 -11.41 -4.23 -11.74
N VAL A 128 -10.19 -4.43 -12.19
CA VAL A 128 -9.12 -3.42 -12.13
C VAL A 128 -8.83 -2.86 -13.51
N ILE A 129 -8.93 -1.54 -13.63
CA ILE A 129 -8.61 -0.76 -14.80
C ILE A 129 -7.32 0.01 -14.53
N ALA A 130 -6.25 -0.25 -15.28
CA ALA A 130 -4.99 0.47 -15.19
C ALA A 130 -4.82 1.43 -16.36
N ILE A 131 -4.31 2.62 -16.07
CA ILE A 131 -4.11 3.69 -17.05
C ILE A 131 -2.67 4.19 -16.95
N THR A 132 -1.97 4.20 -18.07
CA THR A 132 -0.65 4.83 -18.19
C THR A 132 -0.55 5.68 -19.44
N GLY A 133 0.58 6.35 -19.63
CA GLY A 133 0.87 7.22 -20.78
C GLY A 133 1.60 8.48 -20.36
N SER A 134 2.18 9.18 -21.31
CA SER A 134 2.95 10.41 -21.05
C SER A 134 2.08 11.57 -20.57
N SER A 135 0.82 11.66 -21.04
CA SER A 135 -0.12 12.72 -20.69
C SER A 135 -1.55 12.23 -20.63
N GLY A 136 -2.43 12.96 -19.92
CA GLY A 136 -3.87 12.68 -19.84
C GLY A 136 -4.28 11.61 -18.85
N LYS A 137 -3.35 10.95 -18.15
CA LYS A 137 -3.62 9.87 -17.19
C LYS A 137 -4.64 10.29 -16.13
N THR A 138 -4.38 11.36 -15.43
CA THR A 138 -5.23 11.85 -14.32
C THR A 138 -6.64 12.22 -14.83
N THR A 139 -6.74 12.89 -15.98
CA THR A 139 -8.04 13.22 -16.57
C THR A 139 -8.84 11.96 -16.91
N CYS A 140 -8.21 10.99 -17.57
CA CYS A 140 -8.86 9.73 -17.91
C CYS A 140 -9.27 8.94 -16.66
N LYS A 141 -8.39 8.87 -15.66
CA LYS A 141 -8.66 8.25 -14.36
C LYS A 141 -9.88 8.88 -13.67
N GLU A 142 -9.98 10.21 -13.63
CA GLU A 142 -11.12 10.90 -13.01
C GLU A 142 -12.43 10.64 -13.78
N MET A 143 -12.40 10.64 -15.12
CA MET A 143 -13.56 10.30 -15.93
C MET A 143 -14.04 8.88 -15.66
N LEU A 144 -13.15 7.89 -15.70
CA LEU A 144 -13.50 6.49 -15.44
C LEU A 144 -13.93 6.29 -13.99
N GLY A 145 -13.26 6.92 -13.03
CA GLY A 145 -13.66 6.91 -11.64
C GLY A 145 -15.06 7.44 -11.41
N SER A 146 -15.42 8.53 -12.10
CA SER A 146 -16.78 9.10 -12.06
C SER A 146 -17.84 8.15 -12.66
N ILE A 147 -17.49 7.44 -13.74
CA ILE A 147 -18.40 6.47 -14.39
C ILE A 147 -18.60 5.25 -13.50
N PHE A 148 -17.51 4.58 -13.11
CA PHE A 148 -17.59 3.35 -12.33
C PHE A 148 -18.11 3.60 -10.91
N GLY A 149 -17.78 4.74 -10.30
CA GLY A 149 -18.32 5.13 -8.98
C GLY A 149 -19.84 5.30 -8.94
N ARG A 150 -20.50 5.48 -10.09
CA ARG A 150 -21.97 5.46 -10.19
C ARG A 150 -22.54 4.04 -10.27
N LEU A 151 -21.72 3.07 -10.65
CA LEU A 151 -22.17 1.67 -10.78
C LEU A 151 -22.01 0.90 -9.47
N ALA A 152 -20.86 1.08 -8.79
CA ALA A 152 -20.56 0.44 -7.51
C ALA A 152 -19.37 1.14 -6.80
N PRO A 153 -19.12 0.81 -5.51
CA PRO A 153 -17.94 1.29 -4.80
C PRO A 153 -16.65 1.03 -5.60
N THR A 154 -15.89 2.09 -5.84
CA THR A 154 -14.73 2.11 -6.73
C THR A 154 -13.54 2.73 -6.02
N LEU A 155 -12.41 2.01 -5.97
CA LEU A 155 -11.12 2.56 -5.57
C LEU A 155 -10.53 3.38 -6.73
N ILE A 156 -10.10 4.61 -6.48
CA ILE A 156 -9.54 5.50 -7.50
C ILE A 156 -8.23 6.05 -6.98
N THR A 157 -7.16 6.05 -7.80
CA THR A 157 -5.87 6.66 -7.41
C THR A 157 -6.09 8.09 -6.92
N ARG A 158 -5.64 8.37 -5.69
CA ARG A 158 -5.73 9.70 -5.09
C ARG A 158 -4.46 10.50 -5.36
N GLY A 159 -4.64 11.77 -5.72
CA GLY A 159 -3.52 12.68 -5.96
C GLY A 159 -2.52 12.10 -6.95
N ASN A 160 -1.26 12.05 -6.54
CA ASN A 160 -0.13 11.52 -7.30
C ASN A 160 0.39 10.16 -6.80
N LEU A 161 -0.45 9.36 -6.11
CA LEU A 161 -0.09 8.01 -5.65
C LEU A 161 -0.07 7.01 -6.81
N ASN A 162 0.72 7.30 -7.84
CA ASN A 162 0.76 6.58 -9.10
C ASN A 162 2.11 5.94 -9.42
N ASN A 163 3.10 6.08 -8.52
CA ASN A 163 4.44 5.51 -8.67
C ASN A 163 4.59 4.16 -7.94
N ASP A 164 5.80 3.65 -7.89
CA ASP A 164 6.20 2.37 -7.25
C ASP A 164 5.89 2.25 -5.75
N LEU A 165 5.71 3.37 -5.05
CA LEU A 165 5.25 3.41 -3.65
C LEU A 165 3.75 3.72 -3.55
N GLY A 166 3.28 4.67 -4.34
CA GLY A 166 1.90 5.15 -4.28
C GLY A 166 0.88 4.10 -4.71
N VAL A 167 1.18 3.36 -5.79
CA VAL A 167 0.29 2.29 -6.28
C VAL A 167 0.09 1.20 -5.23
N PRO A 168 1.14 0.64 -4.59
CA PRO A 168 0.97 -0.27 -3.47
C PRO A 168 0.14 0.31 -2.32
N MET A 169 0.39 1.57 -1.91
CA MET A 169 -0.39 2.23 -0.85
C MET A 169 -1.87 2.29 -1.20
N MET A 170 -2.22 2.57 -2.47
CA MET A 170 -3.62 2.56 -2.91
C MET A 170 -4.26 1.18 -2.79
N LEU A 171 -3.54 0.11 -3.14
CA LEU A 171 -4.07 -1.26 -3.05
C LEU A 171 -4.29 -1.71 -1.60
N LEU A 172 -3.51 -1.22 -0.64
CA LEU A 172 -3.74 -1.49 0.79
C LEU A 172 -5.06 -0.91 1.30
N GLU A 173 -5.66 0.05 0.60
CA GLU A 173 -6.96 0.63 0.93
C GLU A 173 -8.15 -0.14 0.36
N LEU A 174 -7.92 -1.24 -0.36
CA LEU A 174 -9.00 -2.10 -0.85
C LEU A 174 -9.85 -2.61 0.33
N SER A 175 -11.17 -2.54 0.14
CA SER A 175 -12.17 -3.09 1.06
C SER A 175 -13.06 -4.08 0.31
N ASP A 176 -13.74 -4.95 1.05
CA ASP A 176 -14.62 -5.97 0.47
C ASP A 176 -15.83 -5.39 -0.29
N HIS A 177 -16.09 -4.09 -0.10
CA HIS A 177 -17.14 -3.38 -0.82
C HIS A 177 -16.73 -2.98 -2.24
N HIS A 178 -15.44 -2.80 -2.52
CA HIS A 178 -14.98 -2.38 -3.83
C HIS A 178 -15.31 -3.43 -4.90
N ARG A 179 -15.87 -2.97 -6.02
CA ARG A 179 -16.15 -3.77 -7.22
C ARG A 179 -15.26 -3.36 -8.38
N TYR A 180 -14.78 -2.13 -8.35
CA TYR A 180 -13.89 -1.56 -9.35
C TYR A 180 -12.68 -0.91 -8.68
N ALA A 181 -11.57 -0.92 -9.40
CA ALA A 181 -10.41 -0.07 -9.10
C ALA A 181 -9.94 0.61 -10.39
N VAL A 182 -9.80 1.92 -10.37
CA VAL A 182 -9.26 2.73 -11.47
C VAL A 182 -7.92 3.28 -11.01
N LEU A 183 -6.84 2.68 -11.51
CA LEU A 183 -5.49 2.95 -11.06
C LEU A 183 -4.66 3.63 -12.14
N GLU A 184 -4.12 4.79 -11.78
CA GLU A 184 -3.13 5.50 -12.59
C GLU A 184 -1.76 4.91 -12.30
N LEU A 185 -1.05 4.46 -13.35
CA LEU A 185 0.32 3.97 -13.28
C LEU A 185 1.25 4.98 -13.95
N GLY A 186 2.06 5.65 -13.16
CA GLY A 186 3.11 6.55 -13.60
C GLY A 186 4.46 5.86 -13.51
N ALA A 187 5.42 6.33 -14.30
CA ALA A 187 6.80 5.90 -14.23
C ALA A 187 7.75 7.06 -14.47
N ASN A 188 8.86 7.03 -13.74
CA ASN A 188 10.02 7.88 -13.95
C ASN A 188 11.19 7.07 -14.52
N HIS A 189 11.24 5.75 -14.27
CA HIS A 189 12.33 4.88 -14.66
C HIS A 189 11.84 3.64 -15.42
N ILE A 190 12.74 3.06 -16.20
CA ILE A 190 12.49 1.80 -16.90
C ILE A 190 12.20 0.69 -15.89
N GLY A 191 11.14 -0.08 -16.13
CA GLY A 191 10.73 -1.20 -15.29
C GLY A 191 9.63 -0.86 -14.26
N GLU A 192 9.39 0.41 -13.92
CA GLU A 192 8.37 0.78 -12.92
C GLU A 192 6.95 0.39 -13.35
N ILE A 193 6.60 0.55 -14.63
CA ILE A 193 5.30 0.11 -15.14
C ILE A 193 5.16 -1.42 -15.07
N ALA A 194 6.21 -2.16 -15.38
CA ALA A 194 6.19 -3.61 -15.27
C ALA A 194 5.95 -4.04 -13.81
N TYR A 195 6.71 -3.46 -12.88
CA TYR A 195 6.58 -3.72 -11.44
C TYR A 195 5.17 -3.39 -10.92
N THR A 196 4.66 -2.19 -11.19
CA THR A 196 3.33 -1.80 -10.72
C THR A 196 2.21 -2.62 -11.37
N THR A 197 2.36 -3.01 -12.65
CA THR A 197 1.41 -3.87 -13.36
C THR A 197 1.37 -5.27 -12.75
N GLU A 198 2.52 -5.83 -12.37
CA GLU A 198 2.61 -7.14 -11.70
C GLU A 198 1.86 -7.14 -10.36
N ILE A 199 1.98 -6.09 -9.57
CA ILE A 199 1.29 -5.91 -8.30
C ILE A 199 -0.22 -5.72 -8.51
N VAL A 200 -0.60 -4.84 -9.44
CA VAL A 200 -1.99 -4.44 -9.71
C VAL A 200 -2.79 -5.56 -10.39
N ARG A 201 -2.15 -6.31 -11.30
CA ARG A 201 -2.80 -7.35 -12.13
C ARG A 201 -4.11 -6.86 -12.74
N PRO A 202 -4.05 -5.88 -13.66
CA PRO A 202 -5.24 -5.27 -14.22
C PRO A 202 -6.01 -6.23 -15.13
N ASP A 203 -7.34 -6.15 -15.10
CA ASP A 203 -8.23 -6.85 -16.03
C ASP A 203 -8.30 -6.10 -17.37
N VAL A 204 -8.17 -4.77 -17.31
CA VAL A 204 -8.12 -3.88 -18.48
C VAL A 204 -6.98 -2.88 -18.29
N ALA A 205 -6.16 -2.70 -19.31
CA ALA A 205 -5.10 -1.69 -19.30
C ALA A 205 -5.18 -0.79 -20.53
N CYS A 206 -4.85 0.49 -20.36
CA CYS A 206 -4.84 1.47 -21.43
C CYS A 206 -3.56 2.30 -21.39
N ILE A 207 -2.85 2.33 -22.52
CA ILE A 207 -1.76 3.28 -22.78
C ILE A 207 -2.35 4.43 -23.59
N LEU A 208 -2.50 5.61 -22.99
CA LEU A 208 -3.16 6.75 -23.63
C LEU A 208 -2.34 7.31 -24.79
N ASN A 209 -1.05 7.47 -24.57
CA ASN A 209 -0.09 7.96 -25.56
C ASN A 209 1.34 7.72 -25.09
N ILE A 210 2.26 7.74 -26.08
CA ILE A 210 3.71 7.72 -25.87
C ILE A 210 4.25 9.05 -26.37
N GLY A 211 4.62 9.93 -25.47
CA GLY A 211 5.15 11.26 -25.74
C GLY A 211 6.64 11.37 -25.35
N THR A 212 7.01 12.53 -24.84
CA THR A 212 8.39 12.87 -24.42
C THR A 212 8.46 13.15 -22.91
N ALA A 213 7.45 12.77 -22.13
CA ALA A 213 7.48 12.92 -20.68
C ALA A 213 8.60 12.06 -20.09
N HIS A 214 9.35 12.63 -19.15
CA HIS A 214 10.46 11.95 -18.47
C HIS A 214 11.58 11.46 -19.40
N LEU A 215 11.77 12.10 -20.56
CA LEU A 215 12.77 11.70 -21.55
C LEU A 215 14.20 11.62 -20.96
N GLY A 216 14.52 12.50 -20.00
CA GLY A 216 15.82 12.49 -19.32
C GLY A 216 16.07 11.22 -18.49
N GLU A 217 15.02 10.67 -17.90
CA GLU A 217 15.08 9.48 -17.05
C GLU A 217 15.04 8.17 -17.88
N PHE A 218 14.29 8.17 -18.99
CA PHE A 218 14.19 7.03 -19.90
C PHE A 218 15.31 7.00 -20.95
N GLY A 219 16.09 8.09 -21.08
CA GLY A 219 17.23 8.22 -22.00
C GLY A 219 16.86 8.43 -23.46
N SER A 220 15.76 7.85 -23.96
CA SER A 220 15.28 8.02 -25.33
C SER A 220 13.76 7.83 -25.42
N ARG A 221 13.18 8.21 -26.57
CA ARG A 221 11.76 7.96 -26.82
C ARG A 221 11.43 6.48 -26.98
N GLU A 222 12.39 5.70 -27.45
CA GLU A 222 12.28 4.25 -27.59
C GLU A 222 12.33 3.55 -26.23
N GLY A 223 12.90 4.22 -25.20
CA GLY A 223 12.91 3.75 -23.83
C GLY A 223 11.60 3.99 -23.08
N ILE A 224 10.78 4.94 -23.54
CA ILE A 224 9.46 5.23 -22.99
C ILE A 224 8.45 4.21 -23.50
#